data_ac62feff04fa5ec5dac9f11726200a75
#
_entry.id   ac62feff04fa5ec5dac9f11726200a75
#
_cell.length_a   1.000
_cell.length_b   1.000
_cell.length_c   1.000
_cell.angle_alpha   90.00
_cell.angle_beta   90.00
_cell.angle_gamma   90.00
#
_symmetry.space_group_name_H-M   'P 1'
#
loop_
_entity.id
_entity.type
_entity.pdbx_description
1 polymer ?
#
loop_
_entity_poly.entity_id
_entity_poly.type
_entity_poly.pdbx_seq_one_letter_code
_entity_poly.pdbx_strand_id
1 'polypeptide(L)'
;MDAAYISAFAALAGTAIGGLTSFVTSWMTQHSQARALRLASERERREALFGRFLEEAAKLYADALQNQRNDTSAMIGIYALTNRIRLISSARVVENADTLVRNIFDVYLAPNLTLEEVRRTWVDQHIDPLRDFSEACREELQRFGKL
;
A
#
# COMPACT_ATOMS: atom_id res chain seq x y z
N MET A 1 13.46 59.90 -34.30
CA MET A 1 13.68 58.47 -34.60
C MET A 1 13.74 57.59 -33.32
N ASP A 2 13.70 58.19 -32.17
CA ASP A 2 13.99 57.43 -30.92
C ASP A 2 12.76 56.73 -30.28
N ALA A 3 11.54 57.21 -30.54
CA ALA A 3 10.34 56.64 -29.96
C ALA A 3 10.01 55.22 -30.49
N ALA A 4 10.30 54.97 -31.73
CA ALA A 4 10.06 53.63 -32.35
C ALA A 4 10.99 52.55 -31.80
N TYR A 5 12.23 52.90 -31.49
CA TYR A 5 13.16 51.95 -30.87
C TYR A 5 12.81 51.64 -29.43
N ILE A 6 12.34 52.62 -28.69
CA ILE A 6 11.91 52.45 -27.28
C ILE A 6 10.69 51.52 -27.20
N SER A 7 9.72 51.69 -28.11
CA SER A 7 8.54 50.81 -28.13
C SER A 7 8.90 49.38 -28.58
N ALA A 8 9.83 49.20 -29.52
CA ALA A 8 10.31 47.87 -29.94
C ALA A 8 11.08 47.18 -28.83
N PHE A 9 11.94 47.88 -28.07
CA PHE A 9 12.64 47.32 -26.92
C PHE A 9 11.69 46.95 -25.75
N ALA A 10 10.68 47.79 -25.52
CA ALA A 10 9.67 47.50 -24.48
C ALA A 10 8.84 46.25 -24.83
N ALA A 11 8.47 46.08 -26.10
CA ALA A 11 7.76 44.90 -26.57
C ALA A 11 8.62 43.60 -26.47
N LEU A 12 9.91 43.68 -26.86
CA LEU A 12 10.85 42.58 -26.74
C LEU A 12 11.13 42.19 -25.28
N ALA A 13 11.27 43.16 -24.37
CA ALA A 13 11.44 42.91 -22.94
C ALA A 13 10.20 42.24 -22.32
N GLY A 14 8.99 42.73 -22.72
CA GLY A 14 7.74 42.15 -22.26
C GLY A 14 7.53 40.71 -22.68
N THR A 15 7.88 40.37 -23.94
CA THR A 15 7.78 39.01 -24.43
C THR A 15 8.81 38.07 -23.80
N ALA A 16 10.04 38.56 -23.55
CA ALA A 16 11.06 37.77 -22.85
C ALA A 16 10.66 37.46 -21.40
N ILE A 17 10.18 38.45 -20.65
CA ILE A 17 9.71 38.23 -19.27
C ILE A 17 8.49 37.34 -19.23
N GLY A 18 7.50 37.55 -20.12
CA GLY A 18 6.30 36.71 -20.21
C GLY A 18 6.61 35.27 -20.58
N GLY A 19 7.54 35.05 -21.52
CA GLY A 19 8.00 33.72 -21.93
C GLY A 19 8.70 32.97 -20.81
N LEU A 20 9.62 33.63 -20.10
CA LEU A 20 10.33 33.04 -18.95
C LEU A 20 9.38 32.67 -17.80
N THR A 21 8.44 33.54 -17.46
CA THR A 21 7.45 33.29 -16.41
C THR A 21 6.58 32.09 -16.77
N SER A 22 6.09 32.01 -17.99
CA SER A 22 5.28 30.88 -18.48
C SER A 22 6.06 29.59 -18.47
N PHE A 23 7.34 29.60 -18.86
CA PHE A 23 8.20 28.41 -18.85
C PHE A 23 8.45 27.88 -17.44
N VAL A 24 8.81 28.76 -16.50
CA VAL A 24 9.05 28.40 -15.09
C VAL A 24 7.78 27.83 -14.45
N THR A 25 6.63 28.46 -14.68
CA THR A 25 5.34 27.99 -14.14
C THR A 25 4.97 26.62 -14.71
N SER A 26 5.13 26.45 -16.02
CA SER A 26 4.83 25.19 -16.69
C SER A 26 5.76 24.06 -16.21
N TRP A 27 7.05 24.34 -16.06
CA TRP A 27 8.03 23.38 -15.55
C TRP A 27 7.76 22.98 -14.10
N MET A 28 7.45 23.93 -13.23
CA MET A 28 7.08 23.66 -11.83
C MET A 28 5.81 22.81 -11.73
N THR A 29 4.78 23.14 -12.52
CA THR A 29 3.51 22.42 -12.53
C THR A 29 3.72 20.96 -13.01
N GLN A 30 4.45 20.76 -14.10
CA GLN A 30 4.74 19.41 -14.62
C GLN A 30 5.53 18.58 -13.62
N HIS A 31 6.50 19.17 -12.92
CA HIS A 31 7.32 18.46 -11.96
C HIS A 31 6.52 18.04 -10.72
N SER A 32 5.62 18.91 -10.22
CA SER A 32 4.73 18.58 -9.10
C SER A 32 3.68 17.52 -9.47
N GLN A 33 3.10 17.59 -10.66
CA GLN A 33 2.17 16.60 -11.17
C GLN A 33 2.82 15.22 -11.33
N ALA A 34 4.05 15.17 -11.89
CA ALA A 34 4.78 13.91 -12.04
C ALA A 34 5.08 13.23 -10.69
N ARG A 35 5.40 14.02 -9.65
CA ARG A 35 5.59 13.50 -8.28
C ARG A 35 4.28 12.96 -7.69
N ALA A 36 3.20 13.71 -7.81
CA ALA A 36 1.88 13.29 -7.33
C ALA A 36 1.42 11.97 -7.98
N LEU A 37 1.58 11.84 -9.29
CA LEU A 37 1.24 10.62 -10.03
C LEU A 37 2.09 9.42 -9.59
N ARG A 38 3.39 9.61 -9.36
CA ARG A 38 4.27 8.54 -8.85
C ARG A 38 3.84 8.07 -7.46
N LEU A 39 3.57 8.99 -6.54
CA LEU A 39 3.11 8.66 -5.20
C LEU A 39 1.75 7.95 -5.21
N ALA A 40 0.83 8.37 -6.07
CA ALA A 40 -0.46 7.71 -6.26
C ALA A 40 -0.28 6.28 -6.78
N SER A 41 0.57 6.08 -7.79
CA SER A 41 0.87 4.75 -8.35
C SER A 41 1.54 3.82 -7.34
N GLU A 42 2.48 4.33 -6.54
CA GLU A 42 3.13 3.53 -5.48
C GLU A 42 2.13 3.13 -4.39
N ARG A 43 1.24 4.04 -4.01
CA ARG A 43 0.16 3.74 -3.06
C ARG A 43 -0.77 2.65 -3.57
N GLU A 44 -1.22 2.77 -4.84
CA GLU A 44 -2.10 1.80 -5.48
C GLU A 44 -1.47 0.39 -5.55
N ARG A 45 -0.17 0.32 -5.90
CA ARG A 45 0.56 -0.95 -5.92
C ARG A 45 0.64 -1.61 -4.54
N ARG A 46 0.87 -0.83 -3.49
CA ARG A 46 0.90 -1.34 -2.10
C ARG A 46 -0.48 -1.80 -1.66
N GLU A 47 -1.51 -0.99 -1.93
CA GLU A 47 -2.90 -1.33 -1.63
C GLU A 47 -3.32 -2.64 -2.29
N ALA A 48 -3.00 -2.80 -3.58
CA ALA A 48 -3.25 -4.05 -4.30
C ALA A 48 -2.49 -5.25 -3.72
N LEU A 49 -1.24 -5.07 -3.26
CA LEU A 49 -0.47 -6.14 -2.63
C LEU A 49 -1.06 -6.52 -1.27
N PHE A 50 -1.40 -5.55 -0.45
CA PHE A 50 -2.01 -5.78 0.86
C PHE A 50 -3.38 -6.47 0.74
N GLY A 51 -4.20 -6.03 -0.23
CA GLY A 51 -5.49 -6.66 -0.52
C GLY A 51 -5.34 -8.13 -0.91
N ARG A 52 -4.43 -8.45 -1.82
CA ARG A 52 -4.14 -9.84 -2.20
C ARG A 52 -3.66 -10.70 -1.04
N PHE A 53 -2.81 -10.13 -0.19
CA PHE A 53 -2.32 -10.86 0.99
C PHE A 53 -3.47 -11.15 1.97
N LEU A 54 -4.34 -10.18 2.24
CA LEU A 54 -5.52 -10.36 3.10
C LEU A 54 -6.49 -11.40 2.53
N GLU A 55 -6.76 -11.36 1.23
CA GLU A 55 -7.62 -12.35 0.58
C GLU A 55 -7.07 -13.76 0.70
N GLU A 56 -5.76 -13.94 0.46
CA GLU A 56 -5.12 -15.24 0.57
C GLU A 56 -5.05 -15.71 2.02
N ALA A 57 -4.73 -14.83 2.96
CA ALA A 57 -4.73 -15.13 4.39
C ALA A 57 -6.13 -15.55 4.87
N ALA A 58 -7.19 -14.85 4.45
CA ALA A 58 -8.56 -15.19 4.80
C ALA A 58 -8.99 -16.56 4.25
N LYS A 59 -8.61 -16.88 3.00
CA LYS A 59 -8.87 -18.21 2.39
C LYS A 59 -8.18 -19.30 3.16
N LEU A 60 -6.89 -19.13 3.45
CA LEU A 60 -6.11 -20.11 4.21
C LEU A 60 -6.64 -20.29 5.62
N TYR A 61 -7.05 -19.21 6.27
CA TYR A 61 -7.65 -19.28 7.59
C TYR A 61 -8.98 -20.04 7.58
N ALA A 62 -9.84 -19.78 6.59
CA ALA A 62 -11.09 -20.50 6.41
C ALA A 62 -10.87 -21.99 6.09
N ASP A 63 -9.86 -22.31 5.27
CA ASP A 63 -9.49 -23.69 4.94
C ASP A 63 -8.93 -24.42 6.17
N ALA A 64 -8.08 -23.76 6.97
CA ALA A 64 -7.54 -24.31 8.21
C ALA A 64 -8.65 -24.71 9.22
N LEU A 65 -9.76 -23.94 9.25
CA LEU A 65 -10.90 -24.22 10.11
C LEU A 65 -11.78 -25.38 9.61
N GLN A 66 -11.82 -25.62 8.30
CA GLN A 66 -12.73 -26.58 7.68
C GLN A 66 -12.06 -27.94 7.36
N ASN A 67 -10.78 -27.93 7.05
CA ASN A 67 -10.09 -29.08 6.49
C ASN A 67 -8.71 -29.29 7.11
N GLN A 68 -8.46 -30.52 7.55
CA GLN A 68 -7.11 -31.00 7.92
C GLN A 68 -6.26 -31.37 6.67
N ARG A 69 -6.46 -30.72 5.54
CA ARG A 69 -5.65 -31.00 4.37
C ARG A 69 -4.32 -30.29 4.47
N ASN A 70 -3.23 -31.07 4.53
CA ASN A 70 -1.86 -30.60 4.34
C ASN A 70 -1.63 -30.18 2.87
N ASP A 71 -2.35 -29.17 2.38
CA ASP A 71 -2.07 -28.61 1.06
C ASP A 71 -0.92 -27.60 1.16
N THR A 72 0.28 -28.12 0.98
CA THR A 72 1.52 -27.35 1.00
C THR A 72 1.53 -26.28 -0.08
N SER A 73 0.77 -26.45 -1.18
CA SER A 73 0.75 -25.50 -2.30
C SER A 73 0.09 -24.18 -1.93
N ALA A 74 -0.96 -24.21 -1.12
CA ALA A 74 -1.65 -23.01 -0.63
C ALA A 74 -0.73 -22.16 0.27
N MET A 75 0.14 -22.81 1.04
CA MET A 75 1.11 -22.11 1.90
C MET A 75 2.22 -21.40 1.11
N ILE A 76 2.58 -21.90 -0.08
CA ILE A 76 3.58 -21.26 -0.94
C ILE A 76 3.11 -19.88 -1.40
N GLY A 77 1.81 -19.73 -1.71
CA GLY A 77 1.22 -18.49 -2.16
C GLY A 77 1.35 -17.35 -1.13
N ILE A 78 0.95 -17.63 0.11
CA ILE A 78 1.03 -16.62 1.18
C ILE A 78 2.47 -16.29 1.55
N TYR A 79 3.38 -17.29 1.50
CA TYR A 79 4.80 -17.06 1.74
C TYR A 79 5.42 -16.14 0.68
N ALA A 80 5.05 -16.31 -0.59
CA ALA A 80 5.50 -15.43 -1.67
C ALA A 80 4.99 -13.99 -1.48
N LEU A 81 3.73 -13.82 -1.06
CA LEU A 81 3.16 -12.50 -0.78
C LEU A 81 3.83 -11.84 0.43
N THR A 82 4.11 -12.57 1.51
CA THR A 82 4.84 -12.08 2.67
C THR A 82 6.23 -11.55 2.28
N ASN A 83 6.95 -12.30 1.44
CA ASN A 83 8.25 -11.84 0.97
C ASN A 83 8.16 -10.58 0.09
N ARG A 84 7.11 -10.42 -0.71
CA ARG A 84 6.87 -9.18 -1.46
C ARG A 84 6.57 -8.00 -0.53
N ILE A 85 5.81 -8.21 0.53
CA ILE A 85 5.55 -7.20 1.56
C ILE A 85 6.86 -6.77 2.22
N ARG A 86 7.76 -7.70 2.55
CA ARG A 86 9.09 -7.39 3.14
C ARG A 86 9.95 -6.49 2.26
N LEU A 87 9.79 -6.56 0.94
CA LEU A 87 10.58 -5.74 0.02
C LEU A 87 10.16 -4.26 -0.01
N ILE A 88 8.90 -3.96 0.29
CA ILE A 88 8.36 -2.62 0.02
C ILE A 88 7.69 -1.96 1.23
N SER A 89 7.48 -2.68 2.33
CA SER A 89 6.71 -2.19 3.46
C SER A 89 7.57 -1.92 4.70
N SER A 90 7.03 -1.15 5.63
CA SER A 90 7.67 -0.89 6.93
C SER A 90 7.78 -2.15 7.79
N ALA A 91 8.72 -2.13 8.74
CA ALA A 91 8.92 -3.24 9.68
C ALA A 91 7.62 -3.62 10.40
N ARG A 92 6.79 -2.64 10.77
CA ARG A 92 5.51 -2.88 11.44
C ARG A 92 4.53 -3.71 10.60
N VAL A 93 4.40 -3.40 9.30
CA VAL A 93 3.54 -4.18 8.39
C VAL A 93 4.10 -5.60 8.23
N VAL A 94 5.43 -5.73 8.11
CA VAL A 94 6.09 -7.04 8.00
C VAL A 94 5.86 -7.90 9.25
N GLU A 95 6.05 -7.34 10.44
CA GLU A 95 5.83 -8.05 11.71
C GLU A 95 4.40 -8.55 11.86
N ASN A 96 3.40 -7.72 11.48
CA ASN A 96 2.00 -8.13 11.51
C ASN A 96 1.70 -9.18 10.44
N ALA A 97 2.29 -9.10 9.25
CA ALA A 97 2.16 -10.14 8.23
C ALA A 97 2.75 -11.49 8.72
N ASP A 98 3.93 -11.46 9.33
CA ASP A 98 4.59 -12.66 9.87
C ASP A 98 3.79 -13.27 11.03
N THR A 99 3.18 -12.42 11.87
CA THR A 99 2.33 -12.87 12.96
C THR A 99 1.06 -13.51 12.44
N LEU A 100 0.42 -12.91 11.43
CA LEU A 100 -0.78 -13.46 10.80
C LEU A 100 -0.49 -14.83 10.16
N VAL A 101 0.62 -14.95 9.44
CA VAL A 101 1.02 -16.23 8.83
C VAL A 101 1.28 -17.30 9.91
N ARG A 102 1.95 -16.94 11.00
CA ARG A 102 2.15 -17.87 12.14
C ARG A 102 0.82 -18.33 12.73
N ASN A 103 -0.10 -17.41 12.97
CA ASN A 103 -1.42 -17.74 13.50
C ASN A 103 -2.19 -18.70 12.58
N ILE A 104 -2.08 -18.53 11.26
CA ILE A 104 -2.66 -19.46 10.28
C ILE A 104 -2.03 -20.86 10.44
N PHE A 105 -0.70 -20.95 10.53
CA PHE A 105 -0.02 -22.22 10.76
C PHE A 105 -0.42 -22.89 12.08
N ASP A 106 -0.55 -22.11 13.15
CA ASP A 106 -0.96 -22.64 14.45
C ASP A 106 -2.37 -23.23 14.39
N VAL A 107 -3.28 -22.62 13.64
CA VAL A 107 -4.64 -23.17 13.42
C VAL A 107 -4.59 -24.46 12.59
N TYR A 108 -3.74 -24.53 11.56
CA TYR A 108 -3.56 -25.77 10.78
C TYR A 108 -2.99 -26.93 11.61
N LEU A 109 -2.15 -26.65 12.59
CA LEU A 109 -1.53 -27.62 13.47
C LEU A 109 -2.38 -27.98 14.68
N ALA A 110 -3.40 -27.17 14.99
CA ALA A 110 -4.31 -27.44 16.09
C ALA A 110 -5.27 -28.60 15.75
N PRO A 111 -5.67 -29.41 16.74
CA PRO A 111 -6.73 -30.38 16.54
C PRO A 111 -8.04 -29.65 16.23
N ASN A 112 -8.89 -30.27 15.40
CA ASN A 112 -10.17 -29.70 14.93
C ASN A 112 -10.90 -28.86 15.97
N LEU A 113 -10.90 -27.55 15.76
CA LEU A 113 -11.68 -26.64 16.58
C LEU A 113 -13.14 -26.66 16.09
N THR A 114 -14.07 -26.78 17.02
CA THR A 114 -15.49 -26.63 16.72
C THR A 114 -15.78 -25.14 16.42
N LEU A 115 -16.80 -24.85 15.63
CA LEU A 115 -17.26 -23.47 15.37
C LEU A 115 -17.51 -22.67 16.65
N GLU A 116 -17.94 -23.35 17.73
CA GLU A 116 -18.17 -22.73 19.03
C GLU A 116 -16.85 -22.31 19.72
N GLU A 117 -15.80 -23.12 19.62
CA GLU A 117 -14.48 -22.80 20.16
C GLU A 117 -13.82 -21.66 19.35
N VAL A 118 -13.97 -21.68 18.04
CA VAL A 118 -13.52 -20.58 17.17
C VAL A 118 -14.22 -19.29 17.55
N ARG A 119 -15.55 -19.32 17.72
CA ARG A 119 -16.33 -18.16 18.12
C ARG A 119 -15.89 -17.63 19.48
N ARG A 120 -15.67 -18.50 20.46
CA ARG A 120 -15.17 -18.10 21.78
C ARG A 120 -13.82 -17.42 21.71
N THR A 121 -12.89 -17.96 20.94
CA THR A 121 -11.55 -17.39 20.76
C THR A 121 -11.62 -16.00 20.13
N TRP A 122 -12.47 -15.80 19.13
CA TRP A 122 -12.60 -14.52 18.44
C TRP A 122 -13.36 -13.47 19.25
N VAL A 123 -14.44 -13.87 19.91
CA VAL A 123 -15.31 -12.93 20.64
C VAL A 123 -14.75 -12.62 22.03
N ASP A 124 -14.31 -13.64 22.77
CA ASP A 124 -13.89 -13.47 24.16
C ASP A 124 -12.46 -12.93 24.29
N GLN A 125 -11.58 -13.24 23.33
CA GLN A 125 -10.20 -12.78 23.34
C GLN A 125 -9.95 -11.54 22.47
N HIS A 126 -10.96 -11.03 21.75
CA HIS A 126 -10.83 -9.90 20.82
C HIS A 126 -9.68 -10.08 19.80
N ILE A 127 -9.31 -11.32 19.49
CA ILE A 127 -8.24 -11.65 18.56
C ILE A 127 -8.87 -11.74 17.16
N ASP A 128 -8.82 -10.63 16.43
CA ASP A 128 -9.03 -10.63 14.99
C ASP A 128 -7.64 -10.63 14.32
N PRO A 129 -7.14 -11.79 13.84
CA PRO A 129 -5.79 -11.90 13.31
C PRO A 129 -5.59 -11.06 12.05
N LEU A 130 -6.66 -10.72 11.32
CA LEU A 130 -6.61 -9.88 10.12
C LEU A 130 -6.60 -8.38 10.46
N ARG A 131 -7.13 -8.00 11.62
CA ARG A 131 -7.30 -6.62 12.03
C ARG A 131 -5.99 -5.89 12.20
N ASP A 132 -5.06 -6.45 12.96
CA ASP A 132 -3.79 -5.81 13.30
C ASP A 132 -2.96 -5.53 12.04
N PHE A 133 -2.94 -6.49 11.11
CA PHE A 133 -2.31 -6.30 9.81
C PHE A 133 -3.01 -5.20 9.00
N SER A 134 -4.34 -5.20 8.96
CA SER A 134 -5.12 -4.20 8.23
C SER A 134 -4.90 -2.79 8.78
N GLU A 135 -4.80 -2.64 10.12
CA GLU A 135 -4.51 -1.37 10.76
C GLU A 135 -3.09 -0.88 10.44
N ALA A 136 -2.10 -1.77 10.47
CA ALA A 136 -0.73 -1.44 10.09
C ALA A 136 -0.63 -0.98 8.63
N CYS A 137 -1.31 -1.68 7.71
CA CYS A 137 -1.38 -1.30 6.30
C CYS A 137 -2.06 0.06 6.10
N ARG A 138 -3.18 0.31 6.78
CA ARG A 138 -3.89 1.59 6.71
C ARG A 138 -3.01 2.76 7.17
N GLU A 139 -2.28 2.60 8.28
CA GLU A 139 -1.36 3.63 8.76
C GLU A 139 -0.23 3.89 7.76
N GLU A 140 0.33 2.84 7.18
CA GLU A 140 1.38 2.98 6.15
C GLU A 140 0.86 3.74 4.92
N LEU A 141 -0.31 3.37 4.39
CA LEU A 141 -0.93 4.03 3.23
C LEU A 141 -1.28 5.51 3.51
N GLN A 142 -1.66 5.84 4.74
CA GLN A 142 -1.92 7.22 5.15
C GLN A 142 -0.66 8.09 5.19
N ARG A 143 0.50 7.52 5.53
CA ARG A 143 1.78 8.23 5.50
C ARG A 143 2.17 8.65 4.09
N PHE A 144 1.90 7.81 3.09
CA PHE A 144 2.15 8.14 1.68
C PHE A 144 1.22 9.24 1.13
N GLY A 145 0.07 9.46 1.75
CA GLY A 145 -0.85 10.54 1.35
C GLY A 145 -0.53 11.90 1.97
N LYS A 146 0.43 11.97 2.90
CA LYS A 146 0.83 13.22 3.60
C LYS A 146 2.19 13.78 3.14
N LEU A 147 2.89 13.10 2.22
CA LEU A 147 4.14 13.52 1.56
C LEU A 147 3.85 14.22 0.24
#